data_e7b29e166dbe2e0e9613784d3c2c6c91
#
_entry.id   e7b29e166dbe2e0e9613784d3c2c6c91
#
_cell.length_a   1.000
_cell.length_b   1.000
_cell.length_c   1.000
_cell.angle_alpha   90.00
_cell.angle_beta   90.00
_cell.angle_gamma   90.00
#
_symmetry.space_group_name_H-M   'P 1'
#
loop_
_entity.id
_entity.type
_entity.pdbx_description
1 polymer ?
#
loop_
_entity_poly.entity_id
_entity_poly.type
_entity_poly.pdbx_seq_one_letter_code
_entity_poly.pdbx_strand_id
1 'polypeptide(L)'
;MQKNSRISFIKSIFIIYVIILIFLSLSYTLLLMKKSGSNSDEIENYGQKYGNTQFIKYQGKISIPVPSGGRYFLEKVDIDSFKVLDSQDYSDRSTLIVGLDKNSVYFGNICISDLDPNKLEVIGNGYYTDGINTYYCSDMSERNKNLSSPMEIFQTLIYAFSKTKRPQSYIYPYKKVETDKRLKAVDNLLFFATDGNNIYYEGEILENV
;
A
#
# COMPACT_ATOMS: atom_id res chain seq x y z
N MET A 1 -26.62 -39.40 -45.63
CA MET A 1 -26.99 -38.04 -45.08
C MET A 1 -27.15 -37.99 -43.56
N GLN A 2 -27.57 -39.02 -42.86
CA GLN A 2 -27.87 -39.02 -41.42
C GLN A 2 -26.65 -38.85 -40.48
N LYS A 3 -25.44 -39.27 -40.86
CA LYS A 3 -24.21 -39.22 -40.06
C LYS A 3 -23.68 -37.78 -39.85
N ASN A 4 -23.78 -36.92 -40.85
CA ASN A 4 -23.31 -35.54 -40.78
C ASN A 4 -24.21 -34.65 -39.90
N SER A 5 -25.52 -34.93 -39.88
CA SER A 5 -26.48 -34.24 -39.01
C SER A 5 -26.20 -34.50 -37.51
N ARG A 6 -25.88 -35.74 -37.12
CA ARG A 6 -25.55 -36.11 -35.74
C ARG A 6 -24.23 -35.44 -35.25
N ILE A 7 -23.23 -35.39 -36.14
CA ILE A 7 -21.94 -34.74 -35.81
C ILE A 7 -22.12 -33.22 -35.62
N SER A 8 -22.93 -32.59 -36.46
CA SER A 8 -23.26 -31.17 -36.33
C SER A 8 -24.00 -30.88 -35.03
N PHE A 9 -24.96 -31.71 -34.64
CA PHE A 9 -25.72 -31.59 -33.42
C PHE A 9 -24.84 -31.74 -32.17
N ILE A 10 -23.93 -32.71 -32.13
CA ILE A 10 -22.97 -32.91 -31.03
C ILE A 10 -22.02 -31.69 -30.89
N LYS A 11 -21.53 -31.16 -32.01
CA LYS A 11 -20.69 -29.94 -32.00
C LYS A 11 -21.45 -28.74 -31.43
N SER A 12 -22.72 -28.55 -31.78
CA SER A 12 -23.53 -27.47 -31.26
C SER A 12 -23.75 -27.59 -29.76
N ILE A 13 -24.05 -28.80 -29.27
CA ILE A 13 -24.16 -29.02 -27.80
C ILE A 13 -22.85 -28.71 -27.07
N PHE A 14 -21.72 -29.16 -27.63
CA PHE A 14 -20.40 -28.88 -27.04
C PHE A 14 -20.10 -27.38 -26.98
N ILE A 15 -20.41 -26.63 -28.05
CA ILE A 15 -20.23 -25.17 -28.07
C ILE A 15 -21.11 -24.51 -27.02
N ILE A 16 -22.38 -24.91 -26.91
CA ILE A 16 -23.29 -24.35 -25.87
C ILE A 16 -22.75 -24.65 -24.47
N TYR A 17 -22.27 -25.87 -24.23
CA TYR A 17 -21.67 -26.24 -22.93
C TYR A 17 -20.46 -25.39 -22.59
N VAL A 18 -19.55 -25.16 -23.53
CA VAL A 18 -18.38 -24.30 -23.36
C VAL A 18 -18.80 -22.86 -23.06
N ILE A 19 -19.80 -22.31 -23.75
CA ILE A 19 -20.33 -20.96 -23.50
C ILE A 19 -20.90 -20.86 -22.09
N ILE A 20 -21.67 -21.88 -21.65
CA ILE A 20 -22.21 -21.91 -20.27
C ILE A 20 -21.09 -21.94 -19.24
N LEU A 21 -20.04 -22.73 -19.43
CA LEU A 21 -18.91 -22.79 -18.52
C LEU A 21 -18.17 -21.47 -18.46
N ILE A 22 -17.97 -20.79 -19.58
CA ILE A 22 -17.35 -19.45 -19.61
C ILE A 22 -18.22 -18.45 -18.84
N PHE A 23 -19.53 -18.48 -19.05
CA PHE A 23 -20.46 -17.57 -18.38
C PHE A 23 -20.52 -17.80 -16.86
N LEU A 24 -20.54 -19.07 -16.44
CA LEU A 24 -20.47 -19.44 -15.02
C LEU A 24 -19.14 -19.02 -14.39
N SER A 25 -18.03 -19.23 -15.10
CA SER A 25 -16.71 -18.80 -14.66
C SER A 25 -16.63 -17.27 -14.50
N LEU A 26 -17.16 -16.52 -15.48
CA LEU A 26 -17.17 -15.05 -15.44
C LEU A 26 -18.05 -14.53 -14.30
N SER A 27 -19.24 -15.10 -14.13
CA SER A 27 -20.16 -14.75 -13.04
C SER A 27 -19.57 -15.06 -11.68
N TYR A 28 -18.90 -16.19 -11.53
CA TYR A 28 -18.18 -16.56 -10.31
C TYR A 28 -17.03 -15.62 -10.01
N THR A 29 -16.24 -15.23 -11.03
CA THR A 29 -15.15 -14.27 -10.89
C THR A 29 -15.67 -12.90 -10.44
N LEU A 30 -16.76 -12.41 -11.03
CA LEU A 30 -17.40 -11.16 -10.62
C LEU A 30 -17.92 -11.21 -9.17
N LEU A 31 -18.48 -12.35 -8.75
CA LEU A 31 -18.94 -12.58 -7.39
C LEU A 31 -17.78 -12.58 -6.39
N LEU A 32 -16.64 -13.20 -6.76
CA LEU A 32 -15.42 -13.17 -5.97
C LEU A 32 -14.83 -11.76 -5.88
N MET A 33 -14.80 -11.00 -6.97
CA MET A 33 -14.35 -9.60 -6.98
C MET A 33 -15.22 -8.73 -6.05
N LYS A 34 -16.54 -8.87 -6.08
CA LYS A 34 -17.45 -8.18 -5.15
C LYS A 34 -17.19 -8.61 -3.70
N LYS A 35 -16.91 -9.88 -3.45
CA LYS A 35 -16.60 -10.43 -2.11
C LYS A 35 -15.20 -10.06 -1.63
N SER A 36 -14.26 -9.75 -2.54
CA SER A 36 -12.91 -9.25 -2.24
C SER A 36 -12.89 -7.75 -1.95
N GLY A 37 -14.03 -7.08 -2.10
CA GLY A 37 -14.19 -5.66 -1.82
C GLY A 37 -13.66 -5.26 -0.44
N SER A 38 -13.29 -4.00 -0.33
CA SER A 38 -12.75 -3.43 0.89
C SER A 38 -13.82 -3.44 2.00
N ASN A 39 -13.41 -3.82 3.20
CA ASN A 39 -14.16 -3.60 4.43
C ASN A 39 -13.84 -2.20 5.02
N SER A 40 -13.47 -1.24 4.18
CA SER A 40 -13.06 0.11 4.59
C SER A 40 -14.12 0.79 5.44
N ASP A 41 -15.37 0.74 5.01
CA ASP A 41 -16.48 1.39 5.73
C ASP A 41 -16.69 0.77 7.12
N GLU A 42 -16.55 -0.54 7.24
CA GLU A 42 -16.64 -1.22 8.53
C GLU A 42 -15.50 -0.83 9.46
N ILE A 43 -14.27 -0.78 8.95
CA ILE A 43 -13.08 -0.37 9.70
C ILE A 43 -13.21 1.10 10.13
N GLU A 44 -13.70 1.98 9.26
CA GLU A 44 -13.86 3.40 9.56
C GLU A 44 -14.93 3.69 10.58
N ASN A 45 -16.05 2.94 10.52
CA ASN A 45 -17.17 3.13 11.43
C ASN A 45 -16.96 2.51 12.82
N TYR A 46 -16.24 1.40 12.91
CA TYR A 46 -16.10 0.63 14.15
C TYR A 46 -14.66 0.53 14.68
N GLY A 47 -13.68 1.05 13.95
CA GLY A 47 -12.30 1.06 14.38
C GLY A 47 -11.93 2.23 15.29
N GLN A 48 -10.86 2.06 16.06
CA GLN A 48 -10.29 3.10 16.93
C GLN A 48 -9.21 3.86 16.15
N LYS A 49 -9.42 5.16 15.92
CA LYS A 49 -8.44 6.03 15.24
C LYS A 49 -7.27 6.37 16.16
N TYR A 50 -6.09 6.47 15.57
CA TYR A 50 -4.90 7.00 16.23
C TYR A 50 -4.77 8.51 15.97
N GLY A 51 -5.27 9.32 16.88
CA GLY A 51 -5.23 10.78 16.77
C GLY A 51 -5.84 11.29 15.47
N ASN A 52 -5.18 12.27 14.84
CA ASN A 52 -5.59 12.82 13.54
C ASN A 52 -4.99 12.08 12.35
N THR A 53 -4.29 10.96 12.57
CA THR A 53 -3.66 10.18 11.51
C THR A 53 -4.66 9.31 10.76
N GLN A 54 -4.18 8.63 9.73
CA GLN A 54 -4.98 7.72 8.92
C GLN A 54 -5.01 6.29 9.47
N PHE A 55 -4.25 6.00 10.55
CA PHE A 55 -4.21 4.68 11.16
C PHE A 55 -5.45 4.41 12.01
N ILE A 56 -5.98 3.20 11.87
CA ILE A 56 -7.13 2.71 12.64
C ILE A 56 -6.82 1.31 13.19
N LYS A 57 -7.02 1.12 14.49
CA LYS A 57 -7.01 -0.20 15.13
C LYS A 57 -8.40 -0.82 14.98
N TYR A 58 -8.46 -2.00 14.36
CA TYR A 58 -9.68 -2.76 14.17
C TYR A 58 -9.42 -4.26 14.32
N GLN A 59 -10.21 -4.92 15.16
CA GLN A 59 -10.09 -6.36 15.48
C GLN A 59 -8.65 -6.81 15.79
N GLY A 60 -7.94 -6.04 16.63
CA GLY A 60 -6.57 -6.35 17.02
C GLY A 60 -5.54 -6.23 15.89
N LYS A 61 -5.82 -5.43 14.85
CA LYS A 61 -4.89 -5.14 13.75
C LYS A 61 -4.85 -3.64 13.49
N ILE A 62 -3.74 -3.16 12.96
CA ILE A 62 -3.58 -1.77 12.54
C ILE A 62 -3.83 -1.69 11.04
N SER A 63 -4.73 -0.81 10.62
CA SER A 63 -5.03 -0.58 9.21
C SER A 63 -4.70 0.84 8.78
N ILE A 64 -4.37 1.00 7.50
CA ILE A 64 -4.13 2.28 6.85
C ILE A 64 -4.82 2.30 5.49
N PRO A 65 -5.45 3.42 5.06
CA PRO A 65 -5.93 3.55 3.70
C PRO A 65 -4.75 3.77 2.74
N VAL A 66 -4.83 3.14 1.59
CA VAL A 66 -3.92 3.39 0.48
C VAL A 66 -4.77 3.83 -0.69
N PRO A 67 -4.64 5.07 -1.18
CA PRO A 67 -5.41 5.57 -2.31
C PRO A 67 -5.40 4.58 -3.47
N SER A 68 -6.54 4.41 -4.15
CA SER A 68 -6.76 3.39 -5.20
C SER A 68 -6.65 1.93 -4.77
N GLY A 69 -6.09 1.64 -3.59
CA GLY A 69 -5.90 0.29 -3.05
C GLY A 69 -6.94 -0.12 -1.99
N GLY A 70 -7.59 0.86 -1.35
CA GLY A 70 -8.45 0.65 -0.17
C GLY A 70 -7.65 0.53 1.13
N ARG A 71 -8.20 -0.11 2.16
CA ARG A 71 -7.51 -0.29 3.44
C ARG A 71 -6.69 -1.57 3.48
N TYR A 72 -5.47 -1.46 3.98
CA TYR A 72 -4.56 -2.57 4.23
C TYR A 72 -4.27 -2.69 5.72
N PHE A 73 -4.13 -3.90 6.21
CA PHE A 73 -3.59 -4.15 7.55
C PHE A 73 -2.08 -4.20 7.48
N LEU A 74 -1.42 -3.56 8.46
CA LEU A 74 0.03 -3.64 8.61
C LEU A 74 0.44 -5.07 8.97
N GLU A 75 1.51 -5.52 8.34
CA GLU A 75 2.11 -6.82 8.64
C GLU A 75 3.18 -6.67 9.72
N LYS A 76 3.30 -7.68 10.60
CA LYS A 76 4.35 -7.79 11.62
C LYS A 76 4.40 -6.64 12.63
N VAL A 77 3.34 -5.86 12.75
CA VAL A 77 3.27 -4.74 13.69
C VAL A 77 3.10 -5.26 15.13
N ASP A 78 3.89 -4.71 16.06
CA ASP A 78 3.67 -4.89 17.49
C ASP A 78 2.58 -3.89 17.93
N ILE A 79 1.37 -4.41 18.10
CA ILE A 79 0.16 -3.59 18.34
C ILE A 79 0.20 -2.90 19.69
N ASP A 80 0.85 -3.52 20.68
CA ASP A 80 0.86 -3.00 22.05
C ASP A 80 1.79 -1.79 22.19
N SER A 81 2.84 -1.73 21.37
CA SER A 81 3.77 -0.60 21.32
C SER A 81 3.50 0.37 20.16
N PHE A 82 2.47 0.09 19.33
CA PHE A 82 2.21 0.93 18.17
C PHE A 82 1.75 2.32 18.56
N LYS A 83 2.41 3.31 17.99
CA LYS A 83 2.10 4.75 18.12
C LYS A 83 2.23 5.42 16.76
N VAL A 84 1.69 6.62 16.66
CA VAL A 84 1.82 7.50 15.49
C VAL A 84 2.77 8.65 15.81
N LEU A 85 3.33 9.27 14.79
CA LEU A 85 4.06 10.51 14.99
C LEU A 85 3.08 11.59 15.45
N ASP A 86 3.37 12.16 16.62
CA ASP A 86 2.69 13.35 17.12
C ASP A 86 3.34 14.58 16.48
N SER A 87 3.05 14.80 15.21
CA SER A 87 3.50 16.00 14.50
C SER A 87 2.51 17.12 14.75
N GLN A 88 2.96 18.20 15.37
CA GLN A 88 2.16 19.41 15.50
C GLN A 88 2.11 20.21 14.20
N ASP A 89 2.98 19.89 13.24
CA ASP A 89 3.00 20.51 11.91
C ASP A 89 2.20 19.68 10.91
N TYR A 90 0.91 19.94 10.81
CA TYR A 90 0.01 19.33 9.84
C TYR A 90 0.22 19.82 8.41
N SER A 91 1.17 20.72 8.17
CA SER A 91 1.51 21.17 6.81
C SER A 91 2.18 20.07 5.99
N ASP A 92 2.93 19.18 6.65
CA ASP A 92 3.49 17.98 6.02
C ASP A 92 2.51 16.80 6.12
N ARG A 93 1.73 16.59 5.05
CA ARG A 93 0.73 15.50 4.96
C ARG A 93 1.34 14.11 5.07
N SER A 94 2.64 13.98 4.78
CA SER A 94 3.33 12.68 4.89
C SER A 94 3.36 12.16 6.32
N THR A 95 3.35 13.03 7.33
CA THR A 95 3.32 12.63 8.75
C THR A 95 2.05 11.88 9.14
N LEU A 96 0.93 12.11 8.43
CA LEU A 96 -0.35 11.44 8.69
C LEU A 96 -0.34 9.93 8.38
N ILE A 97 0.68 9.46 7.66
CA ILE A 97 0.86 8.06 7.26
C ILE A 97 2.07 7.40 7.91
N VAL A 98 2.69 8.04 8.90
CA VAL A 98 3.85 7.48 9.62
C VAL A 98 3.41 6.89 10.96
N GLY A 99 3.68 5.61 11.13
CA GLY A 99 3.47 4.87 12.37
C GLY A 99 4.77 4.23 12.85
N LEU A 100 4.82 3.93 14.13
CA LEU A 100 5.99 3.35 14.80
C LEU A 100 5.54 2.22 15.71
N ASP A 101 6.33 1.17 15.82
CA ASP A 101 6.29 0.29 16.96
C ASP A 101 7.69 0.20 17.60
N LYS A 102 7.90 -0.67 18.57
CA LYS A 102 9.21 -0.80 19.24
C LYS A 102 10.34 -1.29 18.32
N ASN A 103 10.01 -1.86 17.15
CA ASN A 103 10.96 -2.53 16.27
C ASN A 103 11.10 -1.85 14.90
N SER A 104 10.09 -1.10 14.46
CA SER A 104 9.99 -0.67 13.07
C SER A 104 9.28 0.66 12.89
N VAL A 105 9.59 1.32 11.78
CA VAL A 105 8.87 2.47 11.25
C VAL A 105 7.99 2.02 10.09
N TYR A 106 6.78 2.55 10.01
CA TYR A 106 5.82 2.25 8.96
C TYR A 106 5.52 3.51 8.17
N PHE A 107 5.81 3.50 6.88
CA PHE A 107 5.35 4.50 5.94
C PHE A 107 4.14 3.96 5.19
N GLY A 108 2.95 4.46 5.54
CA GLY A 108 1.72 3.90 5.02
C GLY A 108 1.63 2.40 5.30
N ASN A 109 1.53 1.60 4.25
CA ASN A 109 1.46 0.15 4.33
C ASN A 109 2.82 -0.57 4.26
N ILE A 110 3.92 0.18 4.24
CA ILE A 110 5.29 -0.36 4.11
C ILE A 110 6.02 -0.30 5.45
N CYS A 111 6.66 -1.40 5.82
CA CYS A 111 7.52 -1.48 7.01
C CYS A 111 8.98 -1.20 6.61
N ILE A 112 9.62 -0.24 7.26
CA ILE A 112 11.04 0.10 7.12
C ILE A 112 11.76 -0.35 8.39
N SER A 113 12.45 -1.46 8.30
CA SER A 113 13.07 -2.12 9.46
C SER A 113 14.47 -1.60 9.79
N ASP A 114 15.10 -0.81 8.92
CA ASP A 114 16.44 -0.26 9.11
C ASP A 114 16.43 1.20 9.60
N LEU A 115 15.27 1.76 9.90
CA LEU A 115 15.10 2.98 10.68
C LEU A 115 14.87 2.65 12.16
N ASP A 116 15.65 3.25 13.06
CA ASP A 116 15.43 3.14 14.50
C ASP A 116 14.19 3.96 14.92
N PRO A 117 13.08 3.31 15.36
CA PRO A 117 11.87 4.04 15.72
C PRO A 117 12.03 4.95 16.93
N ASN A 118 13.08 4.74 17.77
CA ASN A 118 13.35 5.57 18.95
C ASN A 118 14.11 6.85 18.61
N LYS A 119 14.72 6.91 17.42
CA LYS A 119 15.52 8.05 16.95
C LYS A 119 14.91 8.73 15.74
N LEU A 120 13.70 8.31 15.33
CA LEU A 120 13.10 8.89 14.14
C LEU A 120 12.84 10.37 14.29
N GLU A 121 13.40 11.14 13.37
CA GLU A 121 13.21 12.59 13.23
C GLU A 121 12.52 12.89 11.90
N VAL A 122 11.61 13.84 11.91
CA VAL A 122 10.97 14.41 10.73
C VAL A 122 11.83 15.57 10.23
N ILE A 123 12.33 15.44 9.00
CA ILE A 123 13.06 16.52 8.33
C ILE A 123 12.06 17.51 7.70
N GLY A 124 10.92 17.00 7.21
CA GLY A 124 9.90 17.71 6.45
C GLY A 124 9.91 17.32 4.98
N ASN A 125 8.86 17.74 4.23
CA ASN A 125 8.68 17.47 2.80
C ASN A 125 8.73 15.97 2.43
N GLY A 126 8.34 15.09 3.36
CA GLY A 126 8.38 13.63 3.18
C GLY A 126 9.73 12.98 3.52
N TYR A 127 10.69 13.72 4.07
CA TYR A 127 11.99 13.17 4.49
C TYR A 127 12.03 12.86 5.98
N TYR A 128 12.61 11.70 6.31
CA TYR A 128 12.74 11.16 7.66
C TYR A 128 14.13 10.59 7.87
N THR A 129 14.66 10.70 9.09
CA THR A 129 15.97 10.14 9.44
C THR A 129 15.99 9.61 10.86
N ASP A 130 16.88 8.64 11.14
CA ASP A 130 17.26 8.22 12.48
C ASP A 130 18.67 8.69 12.85
N GLY A 131 19.26 9.58 12.03
CA GLY A 131 20.62 10.06 12.15
C GLY A 131 21.67 9.21 11.46
N ILE A 132 21.30 8.00 10.99
CA ILE A 132 22.15 7.07 10.24
C ILE A 132 21.56 6.86 8.83
N ASN A 133 20.29 6.51 8.76
CA ASN A 133 19.56 6.29 7.53
C ASN A 133 18.62 7.45 7.29
N THR A 134 18.49 7.86 6.04
CA THR A 134 17.53 8.87 5.60
C THR A 134 16.65 8.30 4.52
N TYR A 135 15.34 8.56 4.63
CA TYR A 135 14.33 8.10 3.68
C TYR A 135 13.46 9.25 3.22
N TYR A 136 13.09 9.21 1.95
CA TYR A 136 11.97 9.94 1.42
C TYR A 136 10.75 9.01 1.35
N CYS A 137 9.58 9.52 1.74
CA CYS A 137 8.31 8.82 1.68
C CYS A 137 7.27 9.73 1.02
N SER A 138 6.68 9.27 -0.05
CA SER A 138 5.60 10.00 -0.72
C SER A 138 4.26 9.80 0.01
N ASP A 139 3.47 10.84 0.14
CA ASP A 139 2.08 10.78 0.59
C ASP A 139 1.10 10.36 -0.51
N MET A 140 1.59 10.20 -1.73
CA MET A 140 0.84 9.69 -2.87
C MET A 140 1.15 8.22 -3.12
N SER A 141 0.12 7.38 -3.16
CA SER A 141 0.32 5.96 -3.47
C SER A 141 0.52 5.73 -4.95
N GLU A 142 1.30 4.70 -5.28
CA GLU A 142 1.48 4.24 -6.64
C GLU A 142 1.18 2.75 -6.79
N ARG A 143 1.06 2.31 -8.03
CA ARG A 143 0.93 0.89 -8.36
C ARG A 143 2.17 0.14 -7.94
N ASN A 144 1.99 -0.95 -7.19
CA ASN A 144 3.10 -1.81 -6.79
C ASN A 144 3.68 -2.55 -8.00
N LYS A 145 4.80 -2.05 -8.51
CA LYS A 145 5.50 -2.63 -9.68
C LYS A 145 6.09 -4.02 -9.41
N ASN A 146 6.28 -4.37 -8.12
CA ASN A 146 6.80 -5.67 -7.72
C ASN A 146 5.71 -6.77 -7.68
N LEU A 147 4.44 -6.38 -7.81
CA LEU A 147 3.31 -7.31 -7.86
C LEU A 147 2.87 -7.51 -9.32
N SER A 148 3.25 -8.63 -9.93
CA SER A 148 2.83 -8.97 -11.28
C SER A 148 1.31 -9.22 -11.36
N SER A 149 0.69 -8.89 -12.49
CA SER A 149 -0.77 -9.05 -12.67
C SER A 149 -1.26 -10.48 -12.42
N PRO A 150 -0.58 -11.56 -12.87
CA PRO A 150 -1.01 -12.92 -12.54
C PRO A 150 -0.96 -13.22 -11.05
N MET A 151 0.08 -12.73 -10.34
CA MET A 151 0.21 -12.92 -8.90
C MET A 151 -0.87 -12.15 -8.13
N GLU A 152 -1.19 -10.94 -8.57
CA GLU A 152 -2.27 -10.14 -7.99
C GLU A 152 -3.63 -10.85 -8.12
N ILE A 153 -3.95 -11.38 -9.29
CA ILE A 153 -5.18 -12.16 -9.52
C ILE A 153 -5.21 -13.37 -8.57
N PHE A 154 -4.12 -14.12 -8.49
CA PHE A 154 -4.02 -15.29 -7.63
C PHE A 154 -4.20 -14.92 -6.14
N GLN A 155 -3.53 -13.88 -5.66
CA GLN A 155 -3.67 -13.39 -4.28
C GLN A 155 -5.08 -12.86 -4.01
N THR A 156 -5.70 -12.19 -4.98
CA THR A 156 -7.09 -11.71 -4.88
C THR A 156 -8.07 -12.86 -4.72
N LEU A 157 -7.88 -13.93 -5.47
CA LEU A 157 -8.68 -15.15 -5.33
C LEU A 157 -8.50 -15.77 -3.95
N ILE A 158 -7.26 -15.94 -3.47
CA ILE A 158 -7.00 -16.43 -2.11
C ILE A 158 -7.68 -15.55 -1.07
N TYR A 159 -7.54 -14.23 -1.19
CA TYR A 159 -8.16 -13.28 -0.27
C TYR A 159 -9.69 -13.36 -0.28
N ALA A 160 -10.31 -13.57 -1.43
CA ALA A 160 -11.76 -13.72 -1.54
C ALA A 160 -12.30 -14.89 -0.70
N PHE A 161 -11.52 -15.97 -0.58
CA PHE A 161 -11.89 -17.15 0.21
C PHE A 161 -11.45 -17.06 1.67
N SER A 162 -10.19 -16.70 1.91
CA SER A 162 -9.58 -16.80 3.25
C SER A 162 -9.69 -15.52 4.08
N LYS A 163 -9.84 -14.35 3.43
CA LYS A 163 -9.81 -13.02 4.06
C LYS A 163 -8.54 -12.75 4.90
N THR A 164 -7.47 -13.51 4.66
CA THR A 164 -6.26 -13.43 5.48
C THR A 164 -5.35 -12.28 5.07
N LYS A 165 -4.99 -12.21 3.79
CA LYS A 165 -4.05 -11.23 3.28
C LYS A 165 -4.51 -10.66 1.95
N ARG A 166 -4.82 -9.38 1.93
CA ARG A 166 -5.16 -8.65 0.71
C ARG A 166 -3.89 -8.40 -0.13
N PRO A 167 -3.91 -8.58 -1.46
CA PRO A 167 -2.78 -8.22 -2.31
C PRO A 167 -2.50 -6.72 -2.21
N GLN A 168 -1.23 -6.37 -2.02
CA GLN A 168 -0.80 -4.96 -1.94
C GLN A 168 -0.61 -4.39 -3.35
N SER A 169 -1.70 -4.18 -4.06
CA SER A 169 -1.72 -3.65 -5.44
C SER A 169 -1.22 -2.22 -5.53
N TYR A 170 -1.33 -1.47 -4.45
CA TYR A 170 -0.85 -0.10 -4.29
C TYR A 170 -0.05 0.02 -3.00
N ILE A 171 0.98 0.85 -3.05
CA ILE A 171 1.89 1.12 -1.93
C ILE A 171 2.16 2.61 -1.87
N TYR A 172 2.55 3.10 -0.70
CA TYR A 172 3.22 4.38 -0.57
C TYR A 172 4.68 4.21 -0.96
N PRO A 173 5.17 4.87 -2.02
CA PRO A 173 6.55 4.74 -2.43
C PRO A 173 7.47 5.37 -1.41
N TYR A 174 8.61 4.72 -1.21
CA TYR A 174 9.67 5.20 -0.34
C TYR A 174 11.02 4.96 -1.00
N LYS A 175 11.99 5.76 -0.63
CA LYS A 175 13.34 5.68 -1.17
C LYS A 175 14.36 5.98 -0.10
N LYS A 176 15.37 5.14 0.03
CA LYS A 176 16.55 5.44 0.82
C LYS A 176 17.35 6.52 0.12
N VAL A 177 17.69 7.57 0.85
CA VAL A 177 18.45 8.69 0.32
C VAL A 177 19.90 8.49 0.66
N GLU A 178 20.74 8.39 -0.38
CA GLU A 178 22.17 8.29 -0.21
C GLU A 178 22.73 9.69 0.08
N THR A 179 23.10 9.91 1.33
CA THR A 179 23.70 11.18 1.80
C THR A 179 24.59 10.91 3.01
N ASP A 180 25.71 11.59 3.08
CA ASP A 180 26.62 11.62 4.23
C ASP A 180 26.37 12.82 5.15
N LYS A 181 25.44 13.70 4.79
CA LYS A 181 25.09 14.90 5.52
C LYS A 181 23.62 14.91 5.92
N ARG A 182 23.36 15.63 7.00
CA ARG A 182 21.98 15.85 7.42
C ARG A 182 21.24 16.73 6.41
N LEU A 183 20.11 16.23 5.93
CA LEU A 183 19.22 16.98 5.05
C LEU A 183 18.41 18.02 5.82
N LYS A 184 17.97 19.04 5.09
CA LYS A 184 16.97 20.03 5.52
C LYS A 184 15.90 20.14 4.45
N ALA A 185 14.64 20.22 4.83
CA ALA A 185 13.57 20.54 3.92
C ALA A 185 13.79 21.91 3.28
N VAL A 186 13.46 22.04 2.01
CA VAL A 186 13.48 23.35 1.32
C VAL A 186 12.13 24.01 1.51
N ASP A 187 12.12 25.23 2.07
CA ASP A 187 10.89 25.97 2.35
C ASP A 187 10.11 26.24 1.06
N ASN A 188 8.78 26.12 1.13
CA ASN A 188 7.84 26.37 0.04
C ASN A 188 8.01 25.49 -1.21
N LEU A 189 8.83 24.47 -1.16
CA LEU A 189 9.02 23.49 -2.25
C LEU A 189 8.72 22.09 -1.72
N LEU A 190 7.55 21.57 -2.08
CA LEU A 190 7.15 20.21 -1.70
C LEU A 190 8.10 19.17 -2.31
N PHE A 191 8.43 18.13 -1.55
CA PHE A 191 9.27 16.99 -1.96
C PHE A 191 10.76 17.32 -2.14
N PHE A 192 11.19 18.55 -1.81
CA PHE A 192 12.58 18.97 -1.92
C PHE A 192 13.28 19.00 -0.56
N ALA A 193 14.54 18.56 -0.56
CA ALA A 193 15.48 18.71 0.55
C ALA A 193 16.86 19.11 0.05
N THR A 194 17.73 19.56 0.93
CA THR A 194 19.12 19.90 0.63
C THR A 194 20.06 19.49 1.75
N ASP A 195 21.29 19.11 1.40
CA ASP A 195 22.41 18.92 2.34
C ASP A 195 23.36 20.15 2.37
N GLY A 196 22.97 21.23 1.71
CA GLY A 196 23.73 22.45 1.54
C GLY A 196 24.63 22.46 0.30
N ASN A 197 24.89 21.31 -0.32
CA ASN A 197 25.67 21.18 -1.55
C ASN A 197 24.80 20.67 -2.71
N ASN A 198 23.91 19.75 -2.40
CA ASN A 198 23.03 19.11 -3.36
C ASN A 198 21.57 19.44 -3.05
N ILE A 199 20.74 19.40 -4.09
CA ILE A 199 19.30 19.45 -3.98
C ILE A 199 18.76 18.06 -4.27
N TYR A 200 17.83 17.61 -3.45
CA TYR A 200 17.15 16.32 -3.59
C TYR A 200 15.69 16.57 -3.94
N TYR A 201 15.19 15.85 -4.90
CA TYR A 201 13.77 15.80 -5.26
C TYR A 201 13.28 14.35 -5.19
N GLU A 202 12.26 14.09 -4.38
CA GLU A 202 11.71 12.74 -4.17
C GLU A 202 12.79 11.70 -3.83
N GLY A 203 13.78 12.11 -3.04
CA GLY A 203 14.88 11.25 -2.58
C GLY A 203 16.02 11.06 -3.58
N GLU A 204 15.99 11.71 -4.75
CA GLU A 204 17.08 11.68 -5.75
C GLU A 204 17.81 13.02 -5.81
N ILE A 205 19.13 12.95 -6.03
CA ILE A 205 19.91 14.14 -6.29
C ILE A 205 19.52 14.68 -7.67
N LEU A 206 19.18 15.97 -7.72
CA LEU A 206 19.04 16.67 -8.99
C LEU A 206 20.44 16.96 -9.53
N GLU A 207 20.84 16.24 -10.56
CA GLU A 207 22.08 16.52 -11.28
C GLU A 207 21.95 17.85 -12.02
N ASN A 208 22.86 18.80 -11.70
CA ASN A 208 23.09 20.05 -12.42
C ASN A 208 21.87 20.96 -12.60
N VAL A 209 21.57 21.73 -11.59
CA VAL A 209 20.92 23.04 -11.78
C VAL A 209 21.98 24.14 -11.74
#